data_d890be7c8b1081d69272c5eb2eed7ac6
#
_entry.id   d890be7c8b1081d69272c5eb2eed7ac6
#
_cell.length_a   1.000
_cell.length_b   1.000
_cell.length_c   1.000
_cell.angle_alpha   90.00
_cell.angle_beta   90.00
_cell.angle_gamma   90.00
#
_symmetry.space_group_name_H-M   'P 1'
#
loop_
_entity.id
_entity.type
_entity.pdbx_description
1 polymer ?
#
loop_
_entity_poly.entity_id
_entity_poly.type
_entity_poly.pdbx_seq_one_letter_code
_entity_poly.pdbx_strand_id
1 'polypeptide(L)'
;MPQRAIAIVNCRILPGHSKEEVRQDLIRVLNSPKITVKYVGDGGEGQGVIFDKAPDKKALPPAAIKPEVMQALKQVAGKTWPGVPVVSTMADGASDGIYTNAAGMPTYGVSGIALESDDVRAHGKDERLPIQSFDQGVDFYYDLLKTLTAAQ
;
A
#
# COMPACT_ATOMS: atom_id res chain seq x y z
N MET A 1 -19.88 10.28 -35.13
CA MET A 1 -19.11 10.94 -34.07
C MET A 1 -19.41 10.26 -32.73
N PRO A 2 -18.45 9.96 -31.89
CA PRO A 2 -18.72 9.39 -30.57
C PRO A 2 -19.55 10.36 -29.73
N GLN A 3 -20.62 9.84 -29.13
CA GLN A 3 -21.52 10.64 -28.29
C GLN A 3 -21.23 10.48 -26.79
N ARG A 4 -20.33 9.56 -26.43
CA ARG A 4 -19.97 9.26 -25.04
C ARG A 4 -18.50 8.91 -24.95
N ALA A 5 -17.83 9.40 -23.90
CA ALA A 5 -16.50 8.95 -23.50
C ALA A 5 -16.55 8.50 -22.03
N ILE A 6 -15.80 7.46 -21.70
CA ILE A 6 -15.71 6.93 -20.34
C ILE A 6 -14.22 6.80 -20.00
N ALA A 7 -13.85 7.30 -18.82
CA ALA A 7 -12.55 7.04 -18.22
C ALA A 7 -12.75 6.33 -16.88
N ILE A 8 -11.95 5.29 -16.62
CA ILE A 8 -11.91 4.59 -15.34
C ILE A 8 -10.60 5.00 -14.67
N VAL A 9 -10.71 5.56 -13.46
CA VAL A 9 -9.56 6.04 -12.68
C VAL A 9 -9.47 5.19 -11.41
N ASN A 10 -8.31 4.57 -11.19
CA ASN A 10 -8.01 3.88 -9.94
C ASN A 10 -7.36 4.90 -8.99
N CYS A 11 -7.96 5.08 -7.81
CA CYS A 11 -7.47 6.02 -6.80
C CYS A 11 -6.86 5.26 -5.62
N ARG A 12 -5.63 5.60 -5.24
CA ARG A 12 -4.99 5.13 -4.01
C ARG A 12 -5.31 6.14 -2.91
N ILE A 13 -6.18 5.73 -1.98
CA ILE A 13 -6.77 6.63 -0.99
C ILE A 13 -5.92 6.63 0.27
N LEU A 14 -5.54 7.82 0.73
CA LEU A 14 -4.80 7.99 1.97
C LEU A 14 -5.63 7.54 3.19
N PRO A 15 -4.99 7.00 4.24
CA PRO A 15 -5.66 6.67 5.49
C PRO A 15 -6.45 7.86 6.04
N GLY A 16 -7.64 7.58 6.60
CA GLY A 16 -8.51 8.61 7.16
C GLY A 16 -9.47 9.27 6.19
N HIS A 17 -9.34 8.99 4.87
CA HIS A 17 -10.30 9.45 3.86
C HIS A 17 -11.26 8.33 3.46
N SER A 18 -12.46 8.71 3.02
CA SER A 18 -13.45 7.77 2.46
C SER A 18 -13.43 7.78 0.94
N LYS A 19 -13.98 6.73 0.33
CA LYS A 19 -14.15 6.65 -1.13
C LYS A 19 -15.10 7.74 -1.64
N GLU A 20 -16.11 8.10 -0.84
CA GLU A 20 -17.05 9.16 -1.20
C GLU A 20 -16.39 10.55 -1.16
N GLU A 21 -15.53 10.84 -0.17
CA GLU A 21 -14.75 12.09 -0.15
C GLU A 21 -13.93 12.26 -1.44
N VAL A 22 -13.22 11.21 -1.87
CA VAL A 22 -12.43 11.24 -3.12
C VAL A 22 -13.33 11.47 -4.34
N ARG A 23 -14.49 10.81 -4.39
CA ARG A 23 -15.46 11.03 -5.49
C ARG A 23 -15.95 12.48 -5.53
N GLN A 24 -16.25 13.10 -4.40
CA GLN A 24 -16.65 14.49 -4.30
C GLN A 24 -15.52 15.45 -4.70
N ASP A 25 -14.29 15.14 -4.32
CA ASP A 25 -13.12 15.92 -4.75
C ASP A 25 -12.93 15.88 -6.26
N LEU A 26 -13.11 14.71 -6.88
CA LEU A 26 -13.08 14.60 -8.34
C LEU A 26 -14.17 15.46 -9.01
N ILE A 27 -15.41 15.45 -8.48
CA ILE A 27 -16.49 16.30 -8.99
C ILE A 27 -16.09 17.77 -8.88
N ARG A 28 -15.55 18.18 -7.75
CA ARG A 28 -15.13 19.56 -7.48
C ARG A 28 -14.00 20.02 -8.41
N VAL A 29 -13.00 19.16 -8.62
CA VAL A 29 -11.83 19.48 -9.47
C VAL A 29 -12.21 19.53 -10.95
N LEU A 30 -13.02 18.58 -11.41
CA LEU A 30 -13.49 18.55 -12.80
C LEU A 30 -14.43 19.72 -13.13
N ASN A 31 -15.17 20.21 -12.15
CA ASN A 31 -16.03 21.40 -12.21
C ASN A 31 -16.83 21.54 -13.53
N SER A 32 -17.43 20.44 -13.99
CA SER A 32 -18.18 20.42 -15.24
C SER A 32 -19.50 19.68 -15.10
N PRO A 33 -20.65 20.32 -15.42
CA PRO A 33 -21.96 19.68 -15.36
C PRO A 33 -22.14 18.59 -16.44
N LYS A 34 -21.23 18.51 -17.43
CA LYS A 34 -21.26 17.51 -18.49
C LYS A 34 -20.56 16.21 -18.09
N ILE A 35 -19.84 16.20 -16.97
CA ILE A 35 -19.08 15.03 -16.49
C ILE A 35 -19.80 14.45 -15.28
N THR A 36 -20.16 13.18 -15.38
CA THR A 36 -20.73 12.44 -14.25
C THR A 36 -19.64 11.54 -13.65
N VAL A 37 -19.38 11.69 -12.37
CA VAL A 37 -18.42 10.84 -11.62
C VAL A 37 -19.20 9.83 -10.81
N LYS A 38 -18.97 8.54 -11.11
CA LYS A 38 -19.60 7.41 -10.43
C LYS A 38 -18.55 6.52 -9.78
N TYR A 39 -18.93 5.78 -8.77
CA TYR A 39 -18.09 4.79 -8.13
C TYR A 39 -18.25 3.43 -8.80
N VAL A 40 -17.15 2.74 -9.02
CA VAL A 40 -17.13 1.35 -9.47
C VAL A 40 -16.73 0.49 -8.27
N GLY A 41 -17.56 -0.47 -7.93
CA GLY A 41 -17.29 -1.39 -6.82
C GLY A 41 -15.98 -2.16 -7.03
N ASP A 42 -15.15 -2.24 -6.00
CA ASP A 42 -13.78 -2.74 -6.03
C ASP A 42 -13.58 -4.08 -5.31
N GLY A 43 -14.64 -4.73 -4.88
CA GLY A 43 -14.55 -6.03 -4.22
C GLY A 43 -15.89 -6.61 -3.80
N GLY A 44 -15.89 -7.92 -3.50
CA GLY A 44 -17.08 -8.64 -3.09
C GLY A 44 -18.18 -8.66 -4.16
N GLU A 45 -19.43 -8.75 -3.73
CA GLU A 45 -20.60 -8.79 -4.64
C GLU A 45 -20.79 -7.51 -5.45
N GLY A 46 -20.18 -6.39 -5.03
CA GLY A 46 -20.23 -5.12 -5.73
C GLY A 46 -19.11 -4.89 -6.74
N GLN A 47 -18.23 -5.86 -6.96
CA GLN A 47 -17.10 -5.69 -7.88
C GLN A 47 -17.57 -5.43 -9.31
N GLY A 48 -17.09 -4.33 -9.91
CA GLY A 48 -17.46 -3.90 -11.26
C GLY A 48 -18.85 -3.28 -11.39
N VAL A 49 -19.65 -3.26 -10.33
CA VAL A 49 -20.97 -2.59 -10.34
C VAL A 49 -20.77 -1.08 -10.18
N ILE A 50 -21.56 -0.33 -10.94
CA ILE A 50 -21.49 1.14 -10.95
C ILE A 50 -22.56 1.70 -10.01
N PHE A 51 -22.12 2.58 -9.10
CA PHE A 51 -22.97 3.26 -8.14
C PHE A 51 -22.89 4.79 -8.30
N ASP A 52 -23.98 5.47 -8.01
CA ASP A 52 -24.01 6.95 -8.05
C ASP A 52 -23.21 7.58 -6.90
N LYS A 53 -23.06 6.88 -5.80
CA LYS A 53 -22.27 7.28 -4.62
C LYS A 53 -21.31 6.17 -4.22
N ALA A 54 -20.18 6.55 -3.63
CA ALA A 54 -19.24 5.63 -3.04
C ALA A 54 -19.55 5.42 -1.54
N PRO A 55 -19.02 4.33 -0.91
CA PRO A 55 -19.07 4.19 0.53
C PRO A 55 -18.36 5.33 1.25
N ASP A 56 -19.02 5.90 2.26
CA ASP A 56 -18.48 7.00 3.08
C ASP A 56 -17.73 6.50 4.32
N LYS A 57 -17.58 5.19 4.46
CA LYS A 57 -16.79 4.60 5.53
C LYS A 57 -15.30 4.85 5.28
N LYS A 58 -14.66 5.51 6.23
CA LYS A 58 -13.20 5.74 6.18
C LYS A 58 -12.44 4.43 6.30
N ALA A 59 -11.30 4.36 5.60
CA ALA A 59 -10.36 3.27 5.78
C ALA A 59 -9.89 3.21 7.25
N LEU A 60 -9.53 2.01 7.71
CA LEU A 60 -8.93 1.86 9.04
C LEU A 60 -7.63 2.67 9.10
N PRO A 61 -7.33 3.29 10.24
CA PRO A 61 -6.05 3.94 10.42
C PRO A 61 -4.92 2.90 10.29
N PRO A 62 -3.70 3.32 9.90
CA PRO A 62 -2.55 2.43 9.92
C PRO A 62 -2.35 1.83 11.31
N ALA A 63 -1.93 0.58 11.39
CA ALA A 63 -1.54 -0.02 12.66
C ALA A 63 -0.39 0.77 13.29
N ALA A 64 -0.54 1.15 14.56
CA ALA A 64 0.55 1.78 15.30
C ALA A 64 1.74 0.81 15.38
N ILE A 65 2.91 1.25 14.94
CA ILE A 65 4.10 0.40 14.96
C ILE A 65 4.56 0.24 16.40
N LYS A 66 4.63 -1.00 16.86
CA LYS A 66 5.14 -1.31 18.20
C LYS A 66 6.61 -0.92 18.33
N PRO A 67 7.03 -0.29 19.45
CA PRO A 67 8.41 0.15 19.62
C PRO A 67 9.45 -0.94 19.45
N GLU A 68 9.17 -2.15 19.95
CA GLU A 68 10.05 -3.31 19.81
C GLU A 68 10.26 -3.73 18.34
N VAL A 69 9.22 -3.63 17.51
CA VAL A 69 9.32 -3.93 16.07
C VAL A 69 10.19 -2.88 15.37
N MET A 70 9.95 -1.60 15.66
CA MET A 70 10.75 -0.51 15.08
C MET A 70 12.22 -0.60 15.52
N GLN A 71 12.48 -0.96 16.77
CA GLN A 71 13.84 -1.12 17.28
C GLN A 71 14.55 -2.29 16.58
N ALA A 72 13.90 -3.44 16.45
CA ALA A 72 14.45 -4.59 15.72
C ALA A 72 14.75 -4.24 14.25
N LEU A 73 13.83 -3.55 13.58
CA LEU A 73 14.04 -3.09 12.21
C LEU A 73 15.25 -2.16 12.09
N LYS A 74 15.37 -1.17 12.96
CA LYS A 74 16.53 -0.24 12.98
C LYS A 74 17.84 -0.97 13.24
N GLN A 75 17.85 -1.92 14.15
CA GLN A 75 19.04 -2.71 14.49
C GLN A 75 19.50 -3.53 13.27
N VAL A 76 18.60 -4.28 12.66
CA VAL A 76 18.95 -5.17 11.54
C VAL A 76 19.26 -4.36 10.28
N ALA A 77 18.46 -3.33 9.96
CA ALA A 77 18.73 -2.46 8.83
C ALA A 77 20.07 -1.72 8.98
N GLY A 78 20.41 -1.26 10.18
CA GLY A 78 21.70 -0.60 10.44
C GLY A 78 22.91 -1.52 10.30
N LYS A 79 22.73 -2.84 10.51
CA LYS A 79 23.74 -3.86 10.26
C LYS A 79 23.87 -4.16 8.75
N THR A 80 22.75 -4.31 8.06
CA THR A 80 22.70 -4.70 6.64
C THR A 80 23.06 -3.51 5.73
N TRP A 81 22.54 -2.30 6.05
CA TRP A 81 22.75 -1.07 5.27
C TRP A 81 23.15 0.09 6.20
N PRO A 82 24.43 0.19 6.60
CA PRO A 82 24.88 1.24 7.52
C PRO A 82 24.55 2.65 7.00
N GLY A 83 23.97 3.47 7.86
CA GLY A 83 23.62 4.85 7.54
C GLY A 83 22.27 5.04 6.80
N VAL A 84 21.60 3.97 6.41
CA VAL A 84 20.26 4.05 5.75
C VAL A 84 19.18 4.21 6.83
N PRO A 85 18.33 5.25 6.76
CA PRO A 85 17.26 5.43 7.74
C PRO A 85 16.10 4.46 7.50
N VAL A 86 15.47 4.00 8.58
CA VAL A 86 14.19 3.27 8.54
C VAL A 86 13.05 4.27 8.66
N VAL A 87 12.23 4.35 7.62
CA VAL A 87 11.07 5.26 7.56
C VAL A 87 9.79 4.47 7.32
N SER A 88 8.70 4.93 7.91
CA SER A 88 7.37 4.37 7.66
C SER A 88 6.78 5.02 6.42
N THR A 89 6.27 4.21 5.50
CA THR A 89 5.59 4.66 4.30
C THR A 89 4.25 3.96 4.16
N MET A 90 3.37 4.54 3.34
CA MET A 90 2.16 3.86 2.91
C MET A 90 2.46 3.09 1.63
N ALA A 91 2.26 1.77 1.64
CA ALA A 91 2.27 0.99 0.41
C ALA A 91 1.00 1.29 -0.41
N ASP A 92 1.16 1.49 -1.69
CA ASP A 92 0.06 1.74 -2.64
C ASP A 92 -0.54 0.43 -3.20
N GLY A 93 0.07 -0.72 -2.88
CA GLY A 93 -0.42 -2.05 -3.21
C GLY A 93 -1.40 -2.62 -2.17
N ALA A 94 -2.17 -3.62 -2.56
CA ALA A 94 -2.99 -4.40 -1.65
C ALA A 94 -2.15 -5.49 -0.95
N SER A 95 -2.50 -5.80 0.30
CA SER A 95 -1.93 -6.94 1.03
C SER A 95 -2.96 -7.52 1.99
N ASP A 96 -2.73 -8.75 2.47
CA ASP A 96 -3.57 -9.40 3.46
C ASP A 96 -3.58 -8.66 4.82
N GLY A 97 -2.67 -7.73 5.01
CA GLY A 97 -2.65 -6.82 6.16
C GLY A 97 -3.95 -6.06 6.39
N ILE A 98 -4.77 -5.87 5.35
CA ILE A 98 -6.09 -5.24 5.49
C ILE A 98 -7.03 -6.11 6.35
N TYR A 99 -6.97 -7.43 6.20
CA TYR A 99 -7.83 -8.36 6.95
C TYR A 99 -7.32 -8.57 8.37
N THR A 100 -6.02 -8.73 8.54
CA THR A 100 -5.41 -8.94 9.86
C THR A 100 -5.51 -7.71 10.73
N ASN A 101 -5.27 -6.51 10.19
CA ASN A 101 -5.50 -5.25 10.91
C ASN A 101 -6.97 -5.05 11.26
N ALA A 102 -7.91 -5.41 10.39
CA ALA A 102 -9.34 -5.35 10.67
C ALA A 102 -9.77 -6.30 11.81
N ALA A 103 -9.07 -7.43 11.96
CA ALA A 103 -9.25 -8.38 13.06
C ALA A 103 -8.50 -7.98 14.35
N GLY A 104 -7.88 -6.79 14.40
CA GLY A 104 -7.14 -6.31 15.56
C GLY A 104 -5.72 -6.88 15.70
N MET A 105 -5.21 -7.54 14.67
CA MET A 105 -3.85 -8.07 14.62
C MET A 105 -2.96 -7.08 13.83
N PRO A 106 -2.12 -6.27 14.50
CA PRO A 106 -1.23 -5.32 13.81
C PRO A 106 -0.32 -6.03 12.82
N THR A 107 -0.38 -5.62 11.57
CA THR A 107 0.42 -6.19 10.49
C THR A 107 1.22 -5.08 9.81
N TYR A 108 2.51 -5.30 9.65
CA TYR A 108 3.44 -4.34 9.06
C TYR A 108 4.07 -4.96 7.81
N GLY A 109 4.03 -4.22 6.70
CA GLY A 109 4.81 -4.56 5.53
C GLY A 109 6.28 -4.17 5.75
N VAL A 110 7.17 -5.12 5.53
CA VAL A 110 8.63 -4.88 5.59
C VAL A 110 9.24 -5.43 4.31
N SER A 111 10.10 -4.67 3.67
CA SER A 111 10.92 -5.17 2.57
C SER A 111 12.39 -5.11 2.96
N GLY A 112 13.06 -6.28 2.89
CA GLY A 112 14.52 -6.41 3.01
C GLY A 112 15.23 -6.42 1.66
N ILE A 113 14.51 -6.09 0.57
CA ILE A 113 15.03 -6.16 -0.79
C ILE A 113 15.22 -4.73 -1.31
N ALA A 114 16.47 -4.39 -1.62
CA ALA A 114 16.80 -3.11 -2.25
C ALA A 114 16.53 -3.18 -3.76
N LEU A 115 15.89 -2.15 -4.29
CA LEU A 115 15.64 -1.97 -5.72
C LEU A 115 16.21 -0.63 -6.17
N GLU A 116 16.70 -0.56 -7.41
CA GLU A 116 17.02 0.71 -8.04
C GLU A 116 15.73 1.47 -8.34
N SER A 117 15.70 2.74 -7.99
CA SER A 117 14.49 3.57 -8.10
C SER A 117 13.99 3.75 -9.54
N ASP A 118 14.89 3.65 -10.51
CA ASP A 118 14.65 3.79 -11.95
C ASP A 118 14.46 2.45 -12.68
N ASP A 119 14.61 1.32 -11.98
CA ASP A 119 14.43 -0.03 -12.54
C ASP A 119 13.39 -0.88 -11.78
N VAL A 120 12.36 -0.24 -11.24
CA VAL A 120 11.21 -0.93 -10.63
C VAL A 120 10.31 -1.45 -11.74
N ARG A 121 10.29 -2.77 -11.92
CA ARG A 121 9.56 -3.47 -13.00
C ARG A 121 8.50 -4.44 -12.50
N ALA A 122 8.06 -4.25 -11.29
CA ALA A 122 7.03 -5.09 -10.67
C ALA A 122 5.80 -5.19 -11.57
N HIS A 123 5.29 -6.41 -11.76
CA HIS A 123 4.16 -6.74 -12.64
C HIS A 123 4.40 -6.52 -14.15
N GLY A 124 5.65 -6.24 -14.55
CA GLY A 124 6.03 -6.14 -15.96
C GLY A 124 6.41 -7.47 -16.58
N LYS A 125 6.48 -7.53 -17.93
CA LYS A 125 6.91 -8.74 -18.65
C LYS A 125 8.38 -9.08 -18.44
N ASP A 126 9.18 -8.08 -18.11
CA ASP A 126 10.62 -8.14 -17.85
C ASP A 126 10.92 -7.87 -16.37
N GLU A 127 9.99 -8.26 -15.49
CA GLU A 127 10.17 -8.17 -14.03
C GLU A 127 11.45 -8.89 -13.63
N ARG A 128 12.27 -8.20 -12.84
CA ARG A 128 13.57 -8.69 -12.42
C ARG A 128 13.93 -8.15 -11.05
N LEU A 129 14.84 -8.87 -10.41
CA LEU A 129 15.37 -8.55 -9.10
C LEU A 129 16.90 -8.77 -9.13
N PRO A 130 17.72 -7.84 -8.61
CA PRO A 130 19.15 -8.09 -8.46
C PRO A 130 19.40 -9.29 -7.54
N ILE A 131 20.22 -10.24 -7.96
CA ILE A 131 20.55 -11.44 -7.19
C ILE A 131 21.11 -11.06 -5.82
N GLN A 132 22.05 -10.11 -5.78
CA GLN A 132 22.60 -9.62 -4.52
C GLN A 132 21.54 -9.06 -3.56
N SER A 133 20.55 -8.32 -4.08
CA SER A 133 19.45 -7.78 -3.26
C SER A 133 18.55 -8.88 -2.71
N PHE A 134 18.35 -9.95 -3.48
CA PHE A 134 17.62 -11.12 -3.01
C PHE A 134 18.35 -11.81 -1.85
N ASP A 135 19.65 -12.11 -2.02
CA ASP A 135 20.46 -12.76 -0.99
C ASP A 135 20.53 -11.91 0.29
N GLN A 136 20.77 -10.60 0.16
CA GLN A 136 20.73 -9.66 1.28
C GLN A 136 19.36 -9.63 1.96
N GLY A 137 18.28 -9.71 1.19
CA GLY A 137 16.92 -9.78 1.70
C GLY A 137 16.67 -11.02 2.55
N VAL A 138 17.17 -12.18 2.12
CA VAL A 138 17.08 -13.43 2.89
C VAL A 138 17.79 -13.29 4.23
N ASP A 139 19.04 -12.79 4.23
CA ASP A 139 19.83 -12.57 5.46
C ASP A 139 19.15 -11.54 6.38
N PHE A 140 18.63 -10.46 5.81
CA PHE A 140 17.89 -9.44 6.56
C PHE A 140 16.67 -10.03 7.27
N TYR A 141 15.84 -10.81 6.58
CA TYR A 141 14.65 -11.42 7.18
C TYR A 141 15.02 -12.46 8.23
N TYR A 142 16.05 -13.23 8.01
CA TYR A 142 16.54 -14.18 9.00
C TYR A 142 16.97 -13.48 10.30
N ASP A 143 17.78 -12.43 10.19
CA ASP A 143 18.25 -11.66 11.33
C ASP A 143 17.08 -10.94 12.04
N LEU A 144 16.12 -10.41 11.27
CA LEU A 144 14.93 -9.74 11.82
C LEU A 144 14.07 -10.72 12.63
N LEU A 145 13.78 -11.89 12.09
CA LEU A 145 13.00 -12.91 12.79
C LEU A 145 13.71 -13.36 14.06
N LYS A 146 15.01 -13.61 14.01
CA LYS A 146 15.80 -13.93 15.22
C LYS A 146 15.75 -12.83 16.26
N THR A 147 15.88 -11.59 15.85
CA THR A 147 15.85 -10.43 16.79
C THR A 147 14.48 -10.31 17.46
N LEU A 148 13.39 -10.48 16.71
CA LEU A 148 12.03 -10.39 17.22
C LEU A 148 11.65 -11.57 18.15
N THR A 149 12.17 -12.76 17.88
CA THR A 149 11.87 -13.98 18.68
C THR A 149 12.77 -14.13 19.89
N ALA A 150 13.97 -13.58 19.88
CA ALA A 150 14.89 -13.61 21.05
C ALA A 150 14.53 -12.59 22.13
N ALA A 151 13.67 -11.62 21.85
CA ALA A 151 13.23 -10.58 22.80
C ALA A 151 12.02 -11.01 23.66
N GLN A 152 11.60 -12.27 23.60
CA GLN A 152 10.58 -12.87 24.44
C GLN A 152 11.30 -13.67 25.55
#